data_a976da99cb45c7ca5a6fe9a39dc60bfb
#
_entry.id   a976da99cb45c7ca5a6fe9a39dc60bfb
#
_cell.length_a   1.000
_cell.length_b   1.000
_cell.length_c   1.000
_cell.angle_alpha   90.00
_cell.angle_beta   90.00
_cell.angle_gamma   90.00
#
_symmetry.space_group_name_H-M   'P 1'
#
loop_
_entity.id
_entity.type
_entity.pdbx_description
1 polymer ?
#
loop_
_entity_poly.entity_id
_entity_poly.type
_entity_poly.pdbx_seq_one_letter_code
_entity_poly.pdbx_strand_id
1 'polypeptide(L)'
;MKKIPRLITALLAITLLLSLSGCGASDGKTHLTFQIWDVGQRPGMQAICDAYTAQHPDVEIEVQVTSWSEYWTKLEAAAESNTMPDVFWMHTDQILYYADFGILADVTDLYEDPNFWTDHYSDVSISNVTASDGRMYGVPKDKDNVVLVYNKNLFDQAGLSYPDESWTWDDLERASQQIYDKTGKYGYLAYNDEQLGYWNFVYQNGGYILDPETNIHAGYTQPATAEAIKYYVGLQQNDWCPDQKYFAETTPGT
;
A
#
# COMPACT_ATOMS: atom_id res chain seq x y z
N MET A 1 -39.42 9.04 -54.04
CA MET A 1 -38.66 9.73 -52.96
C MET A 1 -39.68 10.38 -52.03
N LYS A 2 -39.89 9.79 -50.82
CA LYS A 2 -40.87 10.33 -49.83
C LYS A 2 -40.24 11.56 -49.15
N LYS A 3 -40.91 12.70 -49.24
CA LYS A 3 -40.46 13.97 -48.59
C LYS A 3 -40.62 13.78 -47.07
N ILE A 4 -39.53 13.80 -46.33
CA ILE A 4 -39.54 13.84 -44.87
C ILE A 4 -40.21 15.14 -44.44
N PRO A 5 -41.25 15.11 -43.60
CA PRO A 5 -41.97 16.34 -43.27
C PRO A 5 -41.04 17.30 -42.47
N ARG A 6 -41.01 18.53 -42.85
CA ARG A 6 -40.19 19.60 -42.25
C ARG A 6 -40.31 19.71 -40.72
N LEU A 7 -41.39 19.16 -40.15
CA LEU A 7 -41.59 19.08 -38.70
C LEU A 7 -40.59 18.14 -38.00
N ILE A 8 -40.22 17.01 -38.63
CA ILE A 8 -39.27 16.03 -38.05
C ILE A 8 -37.85 16.60 -38.06
N THR A 9 -37.50 17.35 -39.10
CA THR A 9 -36.19 18.01 -39.19
C THR A 9 -36.07 19.13 -38.16
N ALA A 10 -37.13 19.87 -37.87
CA ALA A 10 -37.17 20.92 -36.85
C ALA A 10 -37.08 20.34 -35.43
N LEU A 11 -37.77 19.18 -35.18
CA LEU A 11 -37.67 18.50 -33.87
C LEU A 11 -36.29 17.92 -33.59
N LEU A 12 -35.63 17.32 -34.61
CA LEU A 12 -34.25 16.85 -34.51
C LEU A 12 -33.23 17.99 -34.26
N ALA A 13 -33.46 19.15 -34.87
CA ALA A 13 -32.60 20.33 -34.67
C ALA A 13 -32.74 20.92 -33.25
N ILE A 14 -33.96 20.89 -32.68
CA ILE A 14 -34.25 21.37 -31.31
C ILE A 14 -33.64 20.40 -30.27
N THR A 15 -33.71 19.09 -30.50
CA THR A 15 -33.05 18.09 -29.60
C THR A 15 -31.52 18.19 -29.65
N LEU A 16 -30.95 18.50 -30.80
CA LEU A 16 -29.50 18.70 -30.93
C LEU A 16 -29.02 20.00 -30.25
N LEU A 17 -29.82 21.04 -30.21
CA LEU A 17 -29.53 22.31 -29.55
C LEU A 17 -29.68 22.23 -28.02
N LEU A 18 -30.56 21.38 -27.52
CA LEU A 18 -30.73 21.11 -26.08
C LEU A 18 -29.61 20.24 -25.47
N SER A 19 -28.91 19.44 -26.28
CA SER A 19 -27.77 18.64 -25.84
C SER A 19 -26.46 19.46 -25.71
N LEU A 20 -26.41 20.68 -26.21
CA LEU A 20 -25.26 21.60 -26.09
C LEU A 20 -25.31 22.50 -24.85
N SER A 21 -26.39 22.46 -24.08
CA SER A 21 -26.55 23.30 -22.86
C SER A 21 -26.07 22.58 -21.59
N GLY A 22 -25.39 21.45 -21.72
CA GLY A 22 -24.83 20.68 -20.62
C GLY A 22 -23.42 21.14 -20.16
N CYS A 23 -23.03 22.38 -20.40
CA CYS A 23 -21.92 22.97 -19.64
C CYS A 23 -22.45 23.22 -18.22
N GLY A 24 -22.19 22.28 -17.29
CA GLY A 24 -22.31 22.53 -15.87
C GLY A 24 -21.61 23.84 -15.57
N ALA A 25 -22.29 24.76 -14.87
CA ALA A 25 -21.66 25.98 -14.38
C ALA A 25 -20.45 25.51 -13.54
N SER A 26 -19.23 25.79 -13.97
CA SER A 26 -18.03 25.59 -13.16
C SER A 26 -18.25 26.43 -11.89
N ASP A 27 -18.16 25.81 -10.73
CA ASP A 27 -18.20 26.49 -9.43
C ASP A 27 -16.97 27.40 -9.21
N GLY A 28 -16.06 27.41 -10.18
CA GLY A 28 -14.83 28.21 -10.17
C GLY A 28 -13.72 27.60 -9.33
N LYS A 29 -13.90 26.37 -8.83
CA LYS A 29 -12.91 25.65 -8.03
C LYS A 29 -12.07 24.68 -8.87
N THR A 30 -10.88 24.43 -8.40
CA THR A 30 -10.04 23.32 -8.83
C THR A 30 -10.43 22.07 -8.02
N HIS A 31 -10.93 21.03 -8.68
CA HIS A 31 -11.27 19.77 -8.05
C HIS A 31 -10.12 18.79 -8.25
N LEU A 32 -9.58 18.29 -7.14
CA LEU A 32 -8.50 17.30 -7.10
C LEU A 32 -8.99 16.01 -6.48
N THR A 33 -8.47 14.90 -6.97
CA THR A 33 -8.70 13.55 -6.42
C THR A 33 -7.47 13.06 -5.67
N PHE A 34 -7.70 12.52 -4.46
CA PHE A 34 -6.66 11.91 -3.66
C PHE A 34 -6.99 10.44 -3.38
N GLN A 35 -6.26 9.53 -4.05
CA GLN A 35 -6.50 8.09 -3.96
C GLN A 35 -5.66 7.45 -2.86
N ILE A 36 -6.30 6.69 -1.97
CA ILE A 36 -5.66 5.93 -0.89
C ILE A 36 -6.16 4.49 -0.84
N TRP A 37 -5.48 3.57 -0.12
CA TRP A 37 -5.93 2.18 0.01
C TRP A 37 -6.49 1.80 1.40
N ASP A 38 -6.29 2.62 2.41
CA ASP A 38 -6.71 2.30 3.79
C ASP A 38 -7.95 3.09 4.20
N VAL A 39 -9.08 2.37 4.33
CA VAL A 39 -10.35 2.95 4.78
C VAL A 39 -10.26 3.49 6.22
N GLY A 40 -9.43 2.91 7.07
CA GLY A 40 -9.23 3.36 8.46
C GLY A 40 -8.54 4.71 8.55
N GLN A 41 -7.66 5.02 7.59
CA GLN A 41 -6.95 6.31 7.53
C GLN A 41 -7.75 7.40 6.80
N ARG A 42 -8.80 7.05 6.05
CA ARG A 42 -9.61 8.01 5.29
C ARG A 42 -10.05 9.24 6.10
N PRO A 43 -10.58 9.10 7.33
CA PRO A 43 -11.03 10.28 8.10
C PRO A 43 -9.89 11.28 8.39
N GLY A 44 -8.68 10.76 8.69
CA GLY A 44 -7.50 11.59 8.92
C GLY A 44 -7.04 12.29 7.65
N MET A 45 -6.99 11.57 6.52
CA MET A 45 -6.61 12.15 5.23
C MET A 45 -7.62 13.21 4.77
N GLN A 46 -8.93 12.95 4.95
CA GLN A 46 -9.95 13.93 4.64
C GLN A 46 -9.80 15.20 5.50
N ALA A 47 -9.53 15.06 6.79
CA ALA A 47 -9.32 16.22 7.66
C ALA A 47 -8.10 17.06 7.23
N ILE A 48 -7.04 16.45 6.72
CA ILE A 48 -5.88 17.16 6.16
C ILE A 48 -6.30 17.91 4.89
N CYS A 49 -7.04 17.29 3.99
CA CYS A 49 -7.56 17.92 2.77
C CYS A 49 -8.50 19.09 3.08
N ASP A 50 -9.39 18.92 4.06
CA ASP A 50 -10.31 19.98 4.52
C ASP A 50 -9.55 21.17 5.10
N ALA A 51 -8.47 20.92 5.86
CA ALA A 51 -7.61 21.98 6.41
C ALA A 51 -6.86 22.73 5.29
N TYR A 52 -6.46 22.05 4.23
CA TYR A 52 -5.88 22.70 3.04
C TYR A 52 -6.91 23.56 2.32
N THR A 53 -8.10 23.02 2.05
CA THR A 53 -9.21 23.73 1.41
C THR A 53 -9.63 24.98 2.21
N ALA A 54 -9.57 24.92 3.55
CA ALA A 54 -9.88 26.08 4.39
C ALA A 54 -8.91 27.27 4.17
N GLN A 55 -7.67 26.98 3.76
CA GLN A 55 -6.65 27.99 3.42
C GLN A 55 -6.66 28.34 1.91
N HIS A 56 -7.17 27.44 1.08
CA HIS A 56 -7.25 27.55 -0.38
C HIS A 56 -8.69 27.27 -0.83
N PRO A 57 -9.63 28.24 -0.63
CA PRO A 57 -11.07 28.01 -0.86
C PRO A 57 -11.45 27.78 -2.33
N ASP A 58 -10.54 28.04 -3.24
CA ASP A 58 -10.62 27.76 -4.67
C ASP A 58 -10.23 26.32 -5.03
N VAL A 59 -9.78 25.50 -4.05
CA VAL A 59 -9.41 24.11 -4.23
C VAL A 59 -10.33 23.21 -3.41
N GLU A 60 -10.79 22.11 -3.98
CA GLU A 60 -11.53 21.04 -3.32
C GLU A 60 -10.84 19.70 -3.59
N ILE A 61 -10.61 18.90 -2.53
CA ILE A 61 -9.90 17.63 -2.65
C ILE A 61 -10.81 16.49 -2.16
N GLU A 62 -11.11 15.57 -3.06
CA GLU A 62 -11.88 14.35 -2.74
C GLU A 62 -10.97 13.19 -2.40
N VAL A 63 -11.07 12.64 -1.18
CA VAL A 63 -10.35 11.43 -0.79
C VAL A 63 -11.13 10.20 -1.22
N GLN A 64 -10.57 9.44 -2.16
CA GLN A 64 -11.12 8.20 -2.69
C GLN A 64 -10.37 7.00 -2.08
N VAL A 65 -11.09 5.91 -1.78
CA VAL A 65 -10.50 4.70 -1.21
C VAL A 65 -10.71 3.53 -2.15
N THR A 66 -9.64 2.81 -2.44
CA THR A 66 -9.69 1.51 -3.13
C THR A 66 -8.94 0.51 -2.26
N SER A 67 -9.49 -0.69 -2.04
CA SER A 67 -8.83 -1.72 -1.25
C SER A 67 -7.45 -2.09 -1.82
N TRP A 68 -6.51 -2.48 -0.96
CA TRP A 68 -5.15 -2.87 -1.37
C TRP A 68 -5.13 -3.86 -2.53
N SER A 69 -5.99 -4.88 -2.46
CA SER A 69 -6.08 -5.94 -3.49
C SER A 69 -6.50 -5.45 -4.88
N GLU A 70 -7.25 -4.34 -4.96
CA GLU A 70 -7.72 -3.75 -6.21
C GLU A 70 -6.93 -2.52 -6.63
N TYR A 71 -6.17 -1.94 -5.70
CA TYR A 71 -5.52 -0.64 -5.86
C TYR A 71 -4.60 -0.61 -7.09
N TRP A 72 -3.70 -1.56 -7.18
CA TRP A 72 -2.70 -1.63 -8.23
C TRP A 72 -3.31 -1.88 -9.60
N THR A 73 -4.28 -2.81 -9.69
CA THR A 73 -4.99 -3.06 -10.94
C THR A 73 -5.75 -1.84 -11.45
N LYS A 74 -6.39 -1.09 -10.54
CA LYS A 74 -7.09 0.14 -10.92
C LYS A 74 -6.13 1.27 -11.29
N LEU A 75 -5.02 1.39 -10.58
CA LEU A 75 -4.02 2.41 -10.85
C LEU A 75 -3.34 2.17 -12.22
N GLU A 76 -3.00 0.93 -12.55
CA GLU A 76 -2.48 0.56 -13.87
C GLU A 76 -3.48 0.89 -15.00
N ALA A 77 -4.74 0.52 -14.82
CA ALA A 77 -5.78 0.84 -15.80
C ALA A 77 -5.98 2.35 -15.96
N ALA A 78 -5.87 3.11 -14.87
CA ALA A 78 -5.94 4.58 -14.89
C ALA A 78 -4.74 5.19 -15.62
N ALA A 79 -3.53 4.64 -15.44
CA ALA A 79 -2.33 5.05 -16.16
C ALA A 79 -2.47 4.83 -17.68
N GLU A 80 -2.95 3.65 -18.09
CA GLU A 80 -3.17 3.32 -19.50
C GLU A 80 -4.23 4.22 -20.16
N SER A 81 -5.28 4.61 -19.40
CA SER A 81 -6.39 5.43 -19.90
C SER A 81 -6.19 6.94 -19.71
N ASN A 82 -5.07 7.39 -19.17
CA ASN A 82 -4.82 8.80 -18.85
C ASN A 82 -5.87 9.40 -17.88
N THR A 83 -6.30 8.60 -16.90
CA THR A 83 -7.29 9.00 -15.88
C THR A 83 -6.76 8.83 -14.47
N MET A 84 -5.44 9.01 -14.31
CA MET A 84 -4.80 8.93 -13.00
C MET A 84 -5.41 9.93 -12.02
N PRO A 85 -5.54 9.56 -10.73
CA PRO A 85 -5.84 10.55 -9.69
C PRO A 85 -4.73 11.61 -9.61
N ASP A 86 -5.09 12.83 -9.17
CA ASP A 86 -4.14 13.95 -9.09
C ASP A 86 -3.06 13.69 -8.03
N VAL A 87 -3.47 13.13 -6.89
CA VAL A 87 -2.59 12.70 -5.79
C VAL A 87 -2.95 11.27 -5.41
N PHE A 88 -1.97 10.45 -5.11
CA PHE A 88 -2.23 9.08 -4.71
C PHE A 88 -1.10 8.50 -3.87
N TRP A 89 -1.44 7.54 -3.03
CA TRP A 89 -0.44 6.81 -2.29
C TRP A 89 0.35 5.89 -3.20
N MET A 90 1.63 5.80 -2.94
CA MET A 90 2.54 4.92 -3.65
C MET A 90 3.33 4.08 -2.64
N HIS A 91 3.46 2.79 -2.92
CA HIS A 91 4.29 1.89 -2.13
C HIS A 91 5.73 1.90 -2.66
N THR A 92 6.70 1.73 -1.77
CA THR A 92 8.13 1.74 -2.13
C THR A 92 8.51 0.69 -3.16
N ASP A 93 7.82 -0.46 -3.20
CA ASP A 93 8.07 -1.52 -4.19
C ASP A 93 7.66 -1.13 -5.61
N GLN A 94 6.79 -0.13 -5.76
CA GLN A 94 6.19 0.25 -7.04
C GLN A 94 6.72 1.59 -7.56
N ILE A 95 7.19 2.47 -6.69
CA ILE A 95 7.48 3.87 -7.08
C ILE A 95 8.49 3.98 -8.22
N LEU A 96 9.56 3.21 -8.19
CA LEU A 96 10.60 3.26 -9.22
C LEU A 96 10.08 2.74 -10.57
N TYR A 97 9.24 1.71 -10.54
CA TYR A 97 8.58 1.20 -11.75
C TYR A 97 7.72 2.28 -12.40
N TYR A 98 6.84 2.94 -11.62
CA TYR A 98 5.98 4.01 -12.15
C TYR A 98 6.78 5.24 -12.60
N ALA A 99 7.89 5.56 -11.94
CA ALA A 99 8.80 6.63 -12.34
C ALA A 99 9.48 6.34 -13.69
N ASP A 100 10.02 5.13 -13.87
CA ASP A 100 10.72 4.70 -15.09
C ASP A 100 9.79 4.71 -16.32
N PHE A 101 8.49 4.45 -16.12
CA PHE A 101 7.47 4.55 -17.18
C PHE A 101 6.94 5.97 -17.39
N GLY A 102 7.46 6.97 -16.65
CA GLY A 102 7.05 8.37 -16.79
C GLY A 102 5.61 8.65 -16.36
N ILE A 103 5.05 7.82 -15.48
CA ILE A 103 3.68 7.96 -14.95
C ILE A 103 3.65 8.97 -13.80
N LEU A 104 4.73 9.05 -13.02
CA LEU A 104 4.85 9.96 -11.89
C LEU A 104 5.43 11.30 -12.32
N ALA A 105 4.97 12.36 -11.70
CA ALA A 105 5.58 13.68 -11.85
C ALA A 105 6.91 13.75 -11.09
N ASP A 106 7.89 14.41 -11.69
CA ASP A 106 9.11 14.81 -11.00
C ASP A 106 8.78 15.87 -9.96
N VAL A 107 9.09 15.58 -8.71
CA VAL A 107 8.85 16.48 -7.57
C VAL A 107 10.16 16.96 -6.91
N THR A 108 11.28 16.85 -7.62
CA THR A 108 12.61 17.23 -7.12
C THR A 108 12.63 18.68 -6.65
N ASP A 109 11.96 19.58 -7.36
CA ASP A 109 11.89 21.01 -7.00
C ASP A 109 11.26 21.24 -5.62
N LEU A 110 10.38 20.37 -5.14
CA LEU A 110 9.84 20.46 -3.77
C LEU A 110 10.94 20.31 -2.71
N TYR A 111 11.93 19.48 -2.96
CA TYR A 111 13.03 19.22 -2.03
C TYR A 111 14.06 20.34 -2.02
N GLU A 112 14.03 21.22 -3.01
CA GLU A 112 14.84 22.42 -3.09
C GLU A 112 14.13 23.64 -2.44
N ASP A 113 12.84 23.55 -2.16
CA ASP A 113 12.07 24.61 -1.48
C ASP A 113 12.47 24.67 0.01
N PRO A 114 12.99 25.82 0.48
CA PRO A 114 13.39 25.97 1.89
C PRO A 114 12.21 25.89 2.88
N ASN A 115 10.98 25.95 2.42
CA ASN A 115 9.77 25.75 3.24
C ASN A 115 9.34 24.29 3.30
N PHE A 116 9.90 23.42 2.48
CA PHE A 116 9.63 21.99 2.52
C PHE A 116 10.59 21.33 3.52
N TRP A 117 10.04 20.74 4.58
CA TRP A 117 10.81 20.25 5.72
C TRP A 117 11.42 18.88 5.46
N THR A 118 12.54 18.84 4.78
CA THR A 118 13.28 17.60 4.49
C THR A 118 13.97 17.00 5.71
N ASP A 119 14.28 17.81 6.73
CA ASP A 119 15.00 17.39 7.94
C ASP A 119 14.29 16.31 8.77
N HIS A 120 13.00 16.07 8.50
CA HIS A 120 12.21 15.05 9.16
C HIS A 120 12.29 13.67 8.48
N TYR A 121 12.87 13.59 7.30
CA TYR A 121 13.01 12.35 6.56
C TYR A 121 14.38 11.71 6.80
N SER A 122 14.41 10.38 6.97
CA SER A 122 15.68 9.65 7.00
C SER A 122 16.24 9.50 5.58
N ASP A 123 17.57 9.32 5.48
CA ASP A 123 18.23 9.07 4.20
C ASP A 123 17.59 7.89 3.43
N VAL A 124 17.17 6.85 4.16
CA VAL A 124 16.47 5.70 3.57
C VAL A 124 15.12 6.09 2.99
N SER A 125 14.36 6.95 3.69
CA SER A 125 13.07 7.42 3.18
C SER A 125 13.22 8.25 1.90
N ILE A 126 14.24 9.08 1.84
CA ILE A 126 14.59 9.87 0.64
C ILE A 126 15.06 8.95 -0.49
N SER A 127 15.94 7.99 -0.20
CA SER A 127 16.44 7.05 -1.23
C SER A 127 15.31 6.22 -1.85
N ASN A 128 14.28 5.89 -1.09
CA ASN A 128 13.13 5.13 -1.58
C ASN A 128 12.24 5.89 -2.58
N VAL A 129 12.33 7.20 -2.62
CA VAL A 129 11.57 8.03 -3.58
C VAL A 129 12.47 8.62 -4.67
N THR A 130 13.77 8.32 -4.64
CA THR A 130 14.77 8.80 -5.59
C THR A 130 15.03 7.72 -6.65
N ALA A 131 14.77 8.03 -7.92
CA ALA A 131 15.02 7.12 -9.03
C ALA A 131 16.51 7.12 -9.46
N SER A 132 16.87 6.23 -10.37
CA SER A 132 18.23 6.06 -10.86
C SER A 132 18.78 7.28 -11.61
N ASP A 133 17.90 8.16 -12.10
CA ASP A 133 18.26 9.45 -12.72
C ASP A 133 18.56 10.56 -11.71
N GLY A 134 18.45 10.27 -10.41
CA GLY A 134 18.66 11.19 -9.29
C GLY A 134 17.48 12.10 -8.98
N ARG A 135 16.35 11.92 -9.65
CA ARG A 135 15.13 12.69 -9.43
C ARG A 135 14.23 12.03 -8.40
N MET A 136 13.40 12.84 -7.76
CA MET A 136 12.45 12.43 -6.74
C MET A 136 11.04 12.37 -7.28
N TYR A 137 10.34 11.25 -7.05
CA TYR A 137 9.03 10.98 -7.62
C TYR A 137 7.93 10.80 -6.58
N GLY A 138 8.20 11.15 -5.34
CA GLY A 138 7.23 11.08 -4.27
C GLY A 138 7.70 11.80 -3.01
N VAL A 139 6.79 11.93 -2.06
CA VAL A 139 7.04 12.48 -0.72
C VAL A 139 6.78 11.37 0.29
N PRO A 140 7.75 11.00 1.15
CA PRO A 140 7.54 9.99 2.17
C PRO A 140 6.40 10.41 3.12
N LYS A 141 5.37 9.57 3.23
CA LYS A 141 4.21 9.83 4.09
C LYS A 141 4.42 9.28 5.51
N ASP A 142 4.90 8.06 5.59
CA ASP A 142 5.10 7.32 6.84
C ASP A 142 6.24 6.31 6.71
N LYS A 143 6.53 5.65 7.82
CA LYS A 143 7.51 4.57 7.91
C LYS A 143 6.93 3.46 8.76
N ASP A 144 6.81 2.28 8.16
CA ASP A 144 6.35 1.10 8.85
C ASP A 144 7.48 0.33 9.53
N ASN A 145 7.13 -0.38 10.60
CA ASN A 145 8.01 -1.34 11.24
C ASN A 145 7.25 -2.65 11.42
N VAL A 146 7.89 -3.76 11.07
CA VAL A 146 7.34 -5.07 11.37
C VAL A 146 7.64 -5.43 12.82
N VAL A 147 6.61 -5.78 13.56
CA VAL A 147 6.70 -6.13 14.99
C VAL A 147 5.91 -7.40 15.28
N LEU A 148 6.32 -8.14 16.30
CA LEU A 148 5.55 -9.24 16.83
C LEU A 148 4.40 -8.71 17.72
N VAL A 149 3.18 -8.77 17.19
CA VAL A 149 1.97 -8.46 17.99
C VAL A 149 1.49 -9.74 18.66
N TYR A 150 1.22 -9.67 19.97
CA TYR A 150 0.77 -10.84 20.73
C TYR A 150 -0.46 -10.55 21.58
N ASN A 151 -1.27 -11.58 21.79
CA ASN A 151 -2.47 -11.52 22.63
C ASN A 151 -2.11 -11.88 24.09
N LYS A 152 -2.08 -10.88 24.96
CA LYS A 152 -1.75 -11.06 26.40
C LYS A 152 -2.63 -12.08 27.08
N ASN A 153 -3.93 -12.12 26.77
CA ASN A 153 -4.85 -13.07 27.40
C ASN A 153 -4.51 -14.52 27.04
N LEU A 154 -4.04 -14.79 25.82
CA LEU A 154 -3.61 -16.14 25.44
C LEU A 154 -2.30 -16.53 26.14
N PHE A 155 -1.37 -15.61 26.31
CA PHE A 155 -0.15 -15.83 27.08
C PHE A 155 -0.46 -16.14 28.55
N ASP A 156 -1.33 -15.35 29.18
CA ASP A 156 -1.76 -15.55 30.56
C ASP A 156 -2.45 -16.91 30.74
N GLN A 157 -3.36 -17.29 29.83
CA GLN A 157 -4.04 -18.58 29.86
C GLN A 157 -3.09 -19.75 29.64
N ALA A 158 -2.05 -19.55 28.83
CA ALA A 158 -1.03 -20.55 28.60
C ALA A 158 0.02 -20.62 29.73
N GLY A 159 0.04 -19.64 30.66
CA GLY A 159 1.04 -19.55 31.73
C GLY A 159 2.43 -19.19 31.21
N LEU A 160 2.49 -18.35 30.17
CA LEU A 160 3.71 -17.87 29.54
C LEU A 160 4.06 -16.46 29.97
N SER A 161 5.35 -16.17 30.11
CA SER A 161 5.86 -14.81 30.16
C SER A 161 5.71 -14.13 28.80
N TYR A 162 5.51 -12.82 28.79
CA TYR A 162 5.41 -12.07 27.56
C TYR A 162 6.74 -12.05 26.79
N PRO A 163 6.69 -11.93 25.46
CA PRO A 163 7.91 -11.79 24.63
C PRO A 163 8.74 -10.58 25.04
N ASP A 164 10.04 -10.73 25.01
CA ASP A 164 11.02 -9.67 25.21
C ASP A 164 12.13 -9.75 24.16
N GLU A 165 13.14 -8.90 24.26
CA GLU A 165 14.25 -8.79 23.31
C GLU A 165 15.18 -10.02 23.25
N SER A 166 15.06 -10.95 24.21
CA SER A 166 15.85 -12.18 24.23
C SER A 166 15.23 -13.30 23.43
N TRP A 167 14.01 -13.12 22.92
CA TRP A 167 13.28 -14.17 22.21
C TRP A 167 14.00 -14.61 20.94
N THR A 168 14.03 -15.91 20.77
CA THR A 168 14.53 -16.62 19.58
C THR A 168 13.39 -17.30 18.81
N TRP A 169 13.69 -17.86 17.66
CA TRP A 169 12.73 -18.67 16.91
C TRP A 169 12.26 -19.91 17.71
N ASP A 170 13.14 -20.51 18.48
CA ASP A 170 12.78 -21.64 19.37
C ASP A 170 11.78 -21.21 20.47
N ASP A 171 11.91 -19.97 20.97
CA ASP A 171 10.94 -19.40 21.92
C ASP A 171 9.58 -19.16 21.27
N LEU A 172 9.56 -18.69 20.03
CA LEU A 172 8.35 -18.52 19.25
C LEU A 172 7.62 -19.85 19.05
N GLU A 173 8.32 -20.90 18.62
CA GLU A 173 7.74 -22.24 18.43
C GLU A 173 7.21 -22.81 19.74
N ARG A 174 8.01 -22.78 20.80
CA ARG A 174 7.64 -23.27 22.12
C ARG A 174 6.41 -22.58 22.66
N ALA A 175 6.36 -21.25 22.59
CA ALA A 175 5.21 -20.47 23.04
C ALA A 175 3.97 -20.78 22.19
N SER A 176 4.13 -20.88 20.88
CA SER A 176 3.04 -21.20 19.95
C SER A 176 2.43 -22.57 20.23
N GLN A 177 3.25 -23.59 20.43
CA GLN A 177 2.81 -24.94 20.83
C GLN A 177 2.08 -24.90 22.17
N GLN A 178 2.63 -24.21 23.18
CA GLN A 178 2.02 -24.14 24.52
C GLN A 178 0.67 -23.40 24.51
N ILE A 179 0.55 -22.32 23.72
CA ILE A 179 -0.73 -21.62 23.53
C ILE A 179 -1.76 -22.57 22.93
N TYR A 180 -1.38 -23.29 21.88
CA TYR A 180 -2.28 -24.25 21.23
C TYR A 180 -2.72 -25.35 22.18
N ASP A 181 -1.80 -25.97 22.90
CA ASP A 181 -2.09 -27.07 23.85
C ASP A 181 -3.01 -26.63 25.00
N LYS A 182 -2.87 -25.40 25.48
CA LYS A 182 -3.63 -24.88 26.62
C LYS A 182 -4.96 -24.26 26.24
N THR A 183 -5.07 -23.70 25.05
CA THR A 183 -6.22 -22.86 24.69
C THR A 183 -6.99 -23.35 23.46
N GLY A 184 -6.42 -24.24 22.68
CA GLY A 184 -6.95 -24.69 21.38
C GLY A 184 -6.96 -23.58 20.32
N LYS A 185 -6.20 -22.48 20.54
CA LYS A 185 -6.06 -21.37 19.60
C LYS A 185 -4.71 -21.45 18.92
N TYR A 186 -4.63 -21.01 17.67
CA TYR A 186 -3.35 -20.91 16.98
C TYR A 186 -2.37 -20.03 17.77
N GLY A 187 -1.14 -20.50 17.89
CA GLY A 187 -0.08 -19.82 18.63
C GLY A 187 0.66 -18.79 17.80
N TYR A 188 0.79 -19.05 16.49
CA TYR A 188 1.41 -18.12 15.55
C TYR A 188 0.69 -18.15 14.21
N LEU A 189 0.68 -17.01 13.53
CA LEU A 189 0.11 -16.86 12.19
C LEU A 189 1.24 -16.59 11.20
N ALA A 190 1.82 -17.65 10.61
CA ALA A 190 2.83 -17.52 9.57
C ALA A 190 2.13 -17.12 8.24
N TYR A 191 1.81 -15.87 8.09
CA TYR A 191 1.12 -15.34 6.91
C TYR A 191 2.00 -15.42 5.67
N ASN A 192 1.44 -15.85 4.54
CA ASN A 192 2.19 -15.97 3.28
C ASN A 192 2.33 -14.61 2.60
N ASP A 193 3.19 -13.81 3.13
CA ASP A 193 3.53 -12.47 2.68
C ASP A 193 5.05 -12.29 2.77
N GLU A 194 5.61 -11.57 1.86
CA GLU A 194 7.04 -11.30 1.87
C GLU A 194 7.43 -10.34 2.97
N GLN A 195 6.83 -9.17 3.03
CA GLN A 195 7.20 -8.07 3.91
C GLN A 195 6.82 -8.35 5.37
N LEU A 196 5.58 -8.77 5.62
CA LEU A 196 5.07 -9.08 6.95
C LEU A 196 5.47 -10.49 7.43
N GLY A 197 5.93 -11.33 6.53
CA GLY A 197 6.25 -12.73 6.75
C GLY A 197 7.73 -13.07 6.64
N TYR A 198 8.09 -13.81 5.60
CA TYR A 198 9.39 -14.53 5.55
C TYR A 198 10.61 -13.63 5.38
N TRP A 199 10.51 -12.40 4.85
CA TRP A 199 11.67 -11.50 4.75
C TRP A 199 12.28 -11.21 6.10
N ASN A 200 11.47 -11.06 7.15
CA ASN A 200 11.97 -10.82 8.50
C ASN A 200 12.86 -11.97 8.99
N PHE A 201 12.45 -13.20 8.72
CA PHE A 201 13.24 -14.39 9.07
C PHE A 201 14.52 -14.49 8.22
N VAL A 202 14.47 -14.11 6.95
CA VAL A 202 15.65 -14.07 6.08
C VAL A 202 16.70 -13.12 6.65
N TYR A 203 16.33 -11.89 6.96
CA TYR A 203 17.27 -10.89 7.51
C TYR A 203 17.76 -11.28 8.91
N GLN A 204 16.92 -11.83 9.76
CA GLN A 204 17.31 -12.34 11.08
C GLN A 204 18.33 -13.49 11.00
N ASN A 205 18.26 -14.31 9.95
CA ASN A 205 19.20 -15.41 9.72
C ASN A 205 20.48 -14.99 8.99
N GLY A 206 20.67 -13.70 8.75
CA GLY A 206 21.83 -13.15 8.04
C GLY A 206 21.79 -13.38 6.52
N GLY A 207 20.62 -13.71 5.98
CA GLY A 207 20.36 -13.78 4.55
C GLY A 207 19.98 -12.41 3.98
N TYR A 208 19.70 -12.38 2.69
CA TYR A 208 19.20 -11.18 2.00
C TYR A 208 18.25 -11.56 0.85
N ILE A 209 17.36 -10.64 0.50
CA ILE A 209 16.44 -10.79 -0.63
C ILE A 209 17.08 -10.30 -1.91
N LEU A 210 17.69 -9.10 -1.87
CA LEU A 210 18.56 -8.58 -2.92
C LEU A 210 19.98 -8.44 -2.37
N ASP A 211 20.95 -8.73 -3.21
CA ASP A 211 22.35 -8.57 -2.87
C ASP A 211 22.64 -7.10 -2.46
N PRO A 212 23.08 -6.87 -1.21
CA PRO A 212 23.23 -5.51 -0.68
C PRO A 212 24.34 -4.68 -1.36
N GLU A 213 25.26 -5.33 -2.07
CA GLU A 213 26.35 -4.65 -2.78
C GLU A 213 25.93 -4.23 -4.19
N THR A 214 25.15 -5.05 -4.86
CA THR A 214 24.83 -4.85 -6.27
C THR A 214 23.38 -4.43 -6.51
N ASN A 215 22.46 -4.81 -5.63
CA ASN A 215 20.99 -4.66 -5.77
C ASN A 215 20.41 -5.25 -7.08
N ILE A 216 21.13 -6.19 -7.71
CA ILE A 216 20.73 -6.80 -8.98
C ILE A 216 20.40 -8.29 -8.80
N HIS A 217 21.14 -8.99 -7.93
CA HIS A 217 21.03 -10.43 -7.77
C HIS A 217 20.11 -10.79 -6.60
N ALA A 218 19.11 -11.62 -6.89
CA ALA A 218 18.25 -12.16 -5.85
C ALA A 218 18.99 -13.17 -4.96
N GLY A 219 18.81 -13.02 -3.64
CA GLY A 219 19.48 -13.82 -2.63
C GLY A 219 18.88 -15.21 -2.34
N TYR A 220 17.86 -15.65 -3.09
CA TYR A 220 17.10 -16.88 -2.80
C TYR A 220 17.94 -18.19 -2.87
N THR A 221 19.07 -18.16 -3.54
CA THR A 221 20.02 -19.29 -3.60
C THR A 221 21.07 -19.26 -2.49
N GLN A 222 21.11 -18.24 -1.68
CA GLN A 222 21.97 -18.15 -0.52
C GLN A 222 21.54 -19.16 0.56
N PRO A 223 22.50 -19.88 1.19
CA PRO A 223 22.16 -20.87 2.21
C PRO A 223 21.33 -20.29 3.36
N ALA A 224 21.73 -19.14 3.91
CA ALA A 224 21.02 -18.48 5.02
C ALA A 224 19.60 -18.05 4.62
N THR A 225 19.40 -17.52 3.41
CA THR A 225 18.08 -17.17 2.88
C THR A 225 17.21 -18.41 2.69
N ALA A 226 17.75 -19.44 2.05
CA ALA A 226 17.02 -20.68 1.79
C ALA A 226 16.63 -21.41 3.10
N GLU A 227 17.49 -21.39 4.10
CA GLU A 227 17.22 -21.97 5.42
C GLU A 227 16.09 -21.21 6.14
N ALA A 228 16.13 -19.89 6.15
CA ALA A 228 15.10 -19.06 6.76
C ALA A 228 13.72 -19.24 6.11
N ILE A 229 13.67 -19.29 4.77
CA ILE A 229 12.42 -19.54 4.03
C ILE A 229 11.90 -20.95 4.34
N LYS A 230 12.78 -21.97 4.34
CA LYS A 230 12.40 -23.33 4.68
C LYS A 230 11.85 -23.41 6.10
N TYR A 231 12.50 -22.74 7.05
CA TYR A 231 12.03 -22.63 8.43
C TYR A 231 10.62 -22.01 8.46
N TYR A 232 10.44 -20.83 7.87
CA TYR A 232 9.18 -20.12 7.88
C TYR A 232 8.02 -20.93 7.28
N VAL A 233 8.24 -21.55 6.13
CA VAL A 233 7.26 -22.44 5.50
C VAL A 233 6.97 -23.66 6.37
N GLY A 234 7.98 -24.17 7.08
CA GLY A 234 7.84 -25.29 8.03
C GLY A 234 6.92 -24.98 9.21
N LEU A 235 6.76 -23.72 9.61
CA LEU A 235 5.86 -23.33 10.70
C LEU A 235 4.41 -23.73 10.41
N GLN A 236 3.96 -23.63 9.16
CA GLN A 236 2.61 -24.00 8.74
C GLN A 236 2.35 -25.52 8.69
N GLN A 237 3.35 -26.34 8.92
CA GLN A 237 3.20 -27.80 9.01
C GLN A 237 2.83 -28.26 10.41
N ASN A 238 2.74 -27.33 11.36
CA ASN A 238 2.42 -27.60 12.76
C ASN A 238 0.96 -27.27 13.07
N ASP A 239 0.31 -28.04 13.93
CA ASP A 239 -1.09 -27.86 14.32
C ASP A 239 -1.36 -26.50 14.99
N TRP A 240 -0.34 -25.88 15.58
CA TRP A 240 -0.43 -24.58 16.23
C TRP A 240 -0.30 -23.37 15.29
N CYS A 241 -0.09 -23.61 13.99
CA CYS A 241 -0.06 -22.58 12.96
C CYS A 241 -1.09 -22.91 11.88
N PRO A 242 -1.93 -21.98 11.44
CA PRO A 242 -2.87 -22.26 10.36
C PRO A 242 -2.13 -22.43 9.02
N ASP A 243 -2.72 -23.23 8.15
CA ASP A 243 -2.24 -23.46 6.80
C ASP A 243 -2.72 -22.35 5.82
N GLN A 244 -2.23 -22.40 4.58
CA GLN A 244 -2.61 -21.44 3.53
C GLN A 244 -4.11 -21.46 3.21
N LYS A 245 -4.77 -22.59 3.35
CA LYS A 245 -6.20 -22.70 3.13
C LYS A 245 -6.98 -21.86 4.15
N TYR A 246 -6.58 -21.92 5.42
CA TYR A 246 -7.17 -21.11 6.47
C TYR A 246 -7.07 -19.61 6.14
N PHE A 247 -5.89 -19.14 5.73
CA PHE A 247 -5.70 -17.74 5.36
C PHE A 247 -6.54 -17.34 4.16
N ALA A 248 -6.64 -18.16 3.13
CA ALA A 248 -7.45 -17.89 1.96
C ALA A 248 -8.96 -17.79 2.28
N GLU A 249 -9.43 -18.54 3.28
CA GLU A 249 -10.85 -18.57 3.67
C GLU A 249 -11.21 -17.50 4.71
N THR A 250 -10.27 -17.06 5.53
CA THR A 250 -10.56 -16.22 6.71
C THR A 250 -9.98 -14.80 6.65
N THR A 251 -9.02 -14.55 5.78
CA THR A 251 -8.47 -13.20 5.62
C THR A 251 -9.35 -12.47 4.61
N PRO A 252 -10.21 -11.54 5.04
CA PRO A 252 -10.86 -10.65 4.09
C PRO A 252 -9.78 -9.89 3.36
N GLY A 253 -9.91 -9.74 2.05
CA GLY A 253 -8.95 -8.99 1.25
C GLY A 253 -8.70 -7.63 1.89
N THR A 254 -7.51 -7.49 2.45
CA THR A 254 -7.01 -6.24 3.04
C THR A 254 -6.67 -5.28 1.93
#